data_488b0546978470116fec1ec5cf9749cc
#
_entry.id   488b0546978470116fec1ec5cf9749cc
#
_cell.length_a   1.000
_cell.length_b   1.000
_cell.length_c   1.000
_cell.angle_alpha   90.00
_cell.angle_beta   90.00
_cell.angle_gamma   90.00
#
_symmetry.space_group_name_H-M   'P 1'
#
loop_
_entity.id
_entity.type
_entity.pdbx_description
1 polymer ?
#
loop_
_entity_poly.entity_id
_entity_poly.type
_entity_poly.pdbx_seq_one_letter_code
_entity_poly.pdbx_strand_id
1 'polypeptide(L)'
;MPEAFLPLTDFVNEAKSIPKDHSLDQPVAKWVEDEILGDEIVEAGVAILRTRGCYWSIKEGCSMCGYFNDTVPGGVSDDMLRAQWNKIRPTLEGKRYAKIYTSGSFIDPTEVPLDFADEVMSDMKDIGIEKVLIESLPEFVNPKNFNYTNAPKLEIAIGLESSSPIVLDKCVNKRLRWPHFVKVCKSARDNGAEVKAYILLKPPYLGEKDAIEDAVQSAIDAAPHVDKISINPVNVQKNTVVEKLWMRNEWTAPWLWSVVEVIERCKDLPVRVYSDPTGGGTKRGAHNCHLCNNKILDELKKHRLGQGNLSGLSCECKQRWEAVKNQSSLRRNASEPYGFRNGFNNGRRF
;
A
#
# COMPACT_ATOMS: atom_id res chain seq x y z
N MET A 1 -24.12 -10.42 30.52
CA MET A 1 -23.08 -9.42 30.23
C MET A 1 -22.92 -9.40 28.71
N PRO A 2 -22.93 -8.27 28.01
CA PRO A 2 -22.65 -8.27 26.57
C PRO A 2 -21.22 -8.80 26.40
N GLU A 3 -21.05 -9.80 25.51
CA GLU A 3 -19.73 -10.28 25.11
C GLU A 3 -18.90 -9.09 24.66
N ALA A 4 -17.76 -8.88 25.31
CA ALA A 4 -16.85 -7.84 24.97
C ALA A 4 -16.35 -8.10 23.53
N PHE A 5 -16.62 -7.18 22.60
CA PHE A 5 -16.04 -7.26 21.27
C PHE A 5 -14.53 -7.25 21.40
N LEU A 6 -13.89 -8.29 20.85
CA LEU A 6 -12.43 -8.32 20.77
C LEU A 6 -11.97 -7.14 19.88
N PRO A 7 -10.95 -6.41 20.31
CA PRO A 7 -10.34 -5.39 19.48
C PRO A 7 -9.86 -5.97 18.14
N LEU A 8 -9.88 -5.19 17.06
CA LEU A 8 -9.37 -5.65 15.75
C LEU A 8 -7.92 -6.16 15.85
N THR A 9 -7.12 -5.59 16.74
CA THR A 9 -5.76 -6.05 17.08
C THR A 9 -5.70 -7.53 17.44
N ASP A 10 -6.66 -8.07 18.20
CA ASP A 10 -6.67 -9.47 18.59
C ASP A 10 -6.88 -10.37 17.37
N PHE A 11 -7.81 -10.01 16.47
CA PHE A 11 -8.00 -10.72 15.20
C PHE A 11 -6.77 -10.67 14.30
N VAL A 12 -6.07 -9.53 14.26
CA VAL A 12 -4.81 -9.39 13.53
C VAL A 12 -3.77 -10.34 14.10
N ASN A 13 -3.61 -10.39 15.43
CA ASN A 13 -2.64 -11.26 16.09
C ASN A 13 -2.96 -12.74 15.90
N GLU A 14 -4.23 -13.13 15.98
CA GLU A 14 -4.67 -14.50 15.68
C GLU A 14 -4.46 -14.91 14.22
N ALA A 15 -4.50 -13.96 13.28
CA ALA A 15 -4.29 -14.25 11.88
C ALA A 15 -2.82 -14.46 11.53
N LYS A 16 -1.90 -13.81 12.24
CA LYS A 16 -0.46 -13.90 11.99
C LYS A 16 0.06 -15.31 12.26
N SER A 17 1.08 -15.69 11.50
CA SER A 17 1.91 -16.86 11.78
C SER A 17 3.35 -16.41 12.04
N ILE A 18 4.14 -17.31 12.62
CA ILE A 18 5.58 -17.08 12.74
C ILE A 18 6.17 -17.06 11.33
N PRO A 19 6.95 -16.02 10.97
CA PRO A 19 7.66 -15.98 9.70
C PRO A 19 8.52 -17.24 9.50
N LYS A 20 8.62 -17.69 8.24
CA LYS A 20 9.48 -18.81 7.89
C LYS A 20 10.95 -18.42 8.02
N ASP A 21 11.82 -19.41 8.16
CA ASP A 21 13.25 -19.19 7.99
C ASP A 21 13.55 -18.71 6.57
N HIS A 22 14.26 -17.61 6.49
CA HIS A 22 14.65 -16.98 5.24
C HIS A 22 16.19 -16.85 5.16
N SER A 23 16.71 -16.89 3.95
CA SER A 23 18.12 -16.57 3.72
C SER A 23 18.32 -15.06 3.93
N LEU A 24 19.12 -14.68 4.93
CA LEU A 24 19.27 -13.29 5.37
C LEU A 24 20.07 -12.43 4.39
N ASP A 25 20.89 -13.06 3.56
CA ASP A 25 21.70 -12.43 2.53
C ASP A 25 20.96 -12.26 1.19
N GLN A 26 19.66 -12.61 1.13
CA GLN A 26 18.84 -12.50 -0.08
C GLN A 26 17.77 -11.44 0.10
N PRO A 27 17.61 -10.48 -0.84
CA PRO A 27 16.45 -9.61 -0.87
C PRO A 27 15.15 -10.43 -1.06
N VAL A 28 14.02 -9.88 -0.68
CA VAL A 28 12.72 -10.51 -0.91
C VAL A 28 12.43 -10.65 -2.40
N ALA A 29 12.65 -9.58 -3.17
CA ALA A 29 12.49 -9.53 -4.61
C ALA A 29 13.28 -8.40 -5.24
N LYS A 30 13.53 -8.49 -6.55
CA LYS A 30 14.05 -7.40 -7.37
C LYS A 30 13.59 -7.57 -8.82
N TRP A 31 13.31 -6.45 -9.51
CA TRP A 31 12.86 -6.43 -10.91
C TRP A 31 13.09 -5.06 -11.54
N VAL A 32 12.73 -4.93 -12.80
CA VAL A 32 12.70 -3.65 -13.53
C VAL A 32 11.28 -3.39 -14.01
N GLU A 33 10.84 -2.15 -13.95
CA GLU A 33 9.54 -1.70 -14.45
C GLU A 33 9.63 -0.29 -15.05
N ASP A 34 8.64 0.06 -15.87
CA ASP A 34 8.53 1.43 -16.38
C ASP A 34 8.01 2.39 -15.30
N GLU A 35 8.56 3.61 -15.26
CA GLU A 35 8.12 4.67 -14.35
C GLU A 35 8.27 6.04 -15.02
N ILE A 36 7.65 7.08 -14.46
CA ILE A 36 7.79 8.45 -14.94
C ILE A 36 8.82 9.21 -14.12
N LEU A 37 9.78 9.78 -14.81
CA LEU A 37 10.77 10.69 -14.27
C LEU A 37 10.70 12.01 -15.05
N GLY A 38 10.19 13.08 -14.42
CA GLY A 38 9.80 14.29 -15.14
C GLY A 38 8.68 14.00 -16.14
N ASP A 39 8.93 14.26 -17.41
CA ASP A 39 8.00 14.00 -18.53
C ASP A 39 8.38 12.74 -19.34
N GLU A 40 9.40 12.01 -18.91
CA GLU A 40 9.91 10.83 -19.61
C GLU A 40 9.46 9.53 -18.94
N ILE A 41 9.19 8.50 -19.74
CA ILE A 41 9.08 7.13 -19.25
C ILE A 41 10.48 6.53 -19.25
N VAL A 42 10.91 6.06 -18.09
CA VAL A 42 12.21 5.45 -17.86
C VAL A 42 12.06 4.07 -17.22
N GLU A 43 13.06 3.23 -17.40
CA GLU A 43 13.14 2.02 -16.60
C GLU A 43 13.55 2.35 -15.17
N ALA A 44 12.80 1.85 -14.19
CA ALA A 44 13.13 1.93 -12.77
C ALA A 44 13.60 0.55 -12.27
N GLY A 45 14.71 0.54 -11.56
CA GLY A 45 15.14 -0.64 -10.81
C GLY A 45 14.39 -0.70 -9.48
N VAL A 46 13.83 -1.85 -9.16
CA VAL A 46 13.00 -2.06 -7.96
C VAL A 46 13.59 -3.18 -7.12
N ALA A 47 13.62 -2.98 -5.81
CA ALA A 47 14.02 -4.01 -4.87
C ALA A 47 13.24 -3.95 -3.58
N ILE A 48 13.08 -5.12 -2.94
CA ILE A 48 12.52 -5.26 -1.60
C ILE A 48 13.59 -5.85 -0.70
N LEU A 49 14.10 -5.06 0.24
CA LEU A 49 15.04 -5.51 1.25
C LEU A 49 14.32 -6.41 2.26
N ARG A 50 14.96 -7.48 2.66
CA ARG A 50 14.55 -8.30 3.80
C ARG A 50 15.12 -7.71 5.07
N THR A 51 14.24 -7.28 5.96
CA THR A 51 14.58 -6.58 7.19
C THR A 51 13.89 -7.25 8.39
N ARG A 52 14.03 -6.65 9.57
CA ARG A 52 13.25 -7.05 10.76
C ARG A 52 11.73 -6.83 10.57
N GLY A 53 11.36 -5.98 9.64
CA GLY A 53 9.99 -5.64 9.31
C GLY A 53 9.41 -4.45 10.07
N CYS A 54 8.18 -4.16 9.72
CA CYS A 54 7.43 -3.01 10.18
C CYS A 54 7.28 -2.97 11.71
N TYR A 55 7.69 -1.87 12.33
CA TYR A 55 7.46 -1.60 13.75
C TYR A 55 6.01 -1.84 14.17
N TRP A 56 5.05 -1.33 13.38
CA TRP A 56 3.62 -1.51 13.68
C TRP A 56 3.20 -2.98 13.60
N SER A 57 3.71 -3.71 12.60
CA SER A 57 3.44 -5.14 12.46
C SER A 57 3.97 -5.96 13.62
N ILE A 58 5.12 -5.59 14.19
CA ILE A 58 5.69 -6.27 15.37
C ILE A 58 4.80 -6.04 16.60
N LYS A 59 4.21 -4.85 16.72
CA LYS A 59 3.42 -4.46 17.89
C LYS A 59 1.96 -4.92 17.81
N GLU A 60 1.25 -4.59 16.75
CA GLU A 60 -0.17 -4.86 16.55
C GLU A 60 -0.45 -5.33 15.13
N GLY A 61 -0.12 -4.51 14.10
CA GLY A 61 -0.24 -4.78 12.68
C GLY A 61 -1.56 -4.35 12.06
N CYS A 62 -1.53 -4.23 10.72
CA CYS A 62 -2.70 -3.89 9.91
C CYS A 62 -3.46 -5.16 9.49
N SER A 63 -4.79 -5.06 9.40
CA SER A 63 -5.70 -6.17 9.13
C SER A 63 -5.49 -6.87 7.79
N MET A 64 -4.95 -6.15 6.79
CA MET A 64 -4.75 -6.64 5.43
C MET A 64 -3.27 -6.92 5.08
N CYS A 65 -2.33 -6.48 5.92
CA CYS A 65 -0.91 -6.50 5.57
C CYS A 65 -0.28 -7.85 5.91
N GLY A 66 0.19 -8.56 4.91
CA GLY A 66 0.91 -9.83 5.03
C GLY A 66 2.41 -9.72 4.75
N TYR A 67 2.97 -8.52 4.58
CA TYR A 67 4.40 -8.35 4.33
C TYR A 67 5.29 -8.83 5.48
N PHE A 68 4.74 -8.91 6.69
CA PHE A 68 5.45 -9.53 7.83
C PHE A 68 5.86 -10.99 7.58
N ASN A 69 5.21 -11.70 6.66
CA ASN A 69 5.59 -13.09 6.32
C ASN A 69 7.02 -13.20 5.75
N ASP A 70 7.53 -12.11 5.17
CA ASP A 70 8.86 -12.04 4.56
C ASP A 70 9.92 -11.37 5.45
N THR A 71 9.57 -11.07 6.71
CA THR A 71 10.44 -10.38 7.67
C THR A 71 11.23 -11.35 8.54
N VAL A 72 12.23 -10.81 9.21
CA VAL A 72 13.05 -11.50 10.20
C VAL A 72 12.94 -10.77 11.54
N PRO A 73 11.97 -11.12 12.42
CA PRO A 73 11.69 -10.37 13.65
C PRO A 73 12.90 -10.17 14.58
N GLY A 74 13.88 -11.07 14.53
CA GLY A 74 15.16 -10.96 15.24
C GLY A 74 16.12 -9.93 14.66
N GLY A 75 15.77 -9.33 13.51
CA GLY A 75 16.62 -8.38 12.78
C GLY A 75 17.56 -9.05 11.79
N VAL A 76 18.17 -8.23 10.95
CA VAL A 76 19.17 -8.62 9.95
C VAL A 76 20.41 -7.79 10.24
N SER A 77 21.59 -8.44 10.30
CA SER A 77 22.83 -7.72 10.56
C SER A 77 23.23 -6.83 9.37
N ASP A 78 24.03 -5.82 9.63
CA ASP A 78 24.56 -4.89 8.63
C ASP A 78 25.27 -5.64 7.49
N ASP A 79 26.07 -6.67 7.81
CA ASP A 79 26.77 -7.48 6.81
C ASP A 79 25.79 -8.22 5.88
N MET A 80 24.66 -8.71 6.42
CA MET A 80 23.63 -9.35 5.64
C MET A 80 22.85 -8.33 4.78
N LEU A 81 22.59 -7.14 5.31
CA LEU A 81 22.00 -6.05 4.53
C LEU A 81 22.91 -5.63 3.37
N ARG A 82 24.22 -5.49 3.61
CA ARG A 82 25.20 -5.24 2.54
C ARG A 82 25.27 -6.38 1.53
N ALA A 83 25.18 -7.63 1.98
CA ALA A 83 25.12 -8.77 1.07
C ALA A 83 23.87 -8.76 0.18
N GLN A 84 22.70 -8.36 0.71
CA GLN A 84 21.50 -8.14 -0.08
C GLN A 84 21.68 -6.97 -1.06
N TRP A 85 22.25 -5.85 -0.61
CA TRP A 85 22.50 -4.68 -1.45
C TRP A 85 23.40 -5.02 -2.64
N ASN A 86 24.48 -5.74 -2.41
CA ASN A 86 25.38 -6.21 -3.49
C ASN A 86 24.65 -7.04 -4.55
N LYS A 87 23.58 -7.76 -4.18
CA LYS A 87 22.75 -8.50 -5.11
C LYS A 87 21.69 -7.63 -5.80
N ILE A 88 21.25 -6.55 -5.15
CA ILE A 88 20.29 -5.58 -5.70
C ILE A 88 20.95 -4.65 -6.71
N ARG A 89 22.14 -4.13 -6.38
CA ARG A 89 22.86 -3.10 -7.12
C ARG A 89 22.90 -3.32 -8.64
N PRO A 90 23.20 -4.52 -9.17
CA PRO A 90 23.20 -4.76 -10.62
C PRO A 90 21.84 -4.54 -11.31
N THR A 91 20.72 -4.63 -10.56
CA THR A 91 19.39 -4.34 -11.10
C THR A 91 19.16 -2.84 -11.29
N LEU A 92 19.93 -2.01 -10.56
CA LEU A 92 19.83 -0.54 -10.61
C LEU A 92 20.81 0.09 -11.62
N GLU A 93 21.86 -0.62 -12.01
CA GLU A 93 22.86 -0.10 -12.95
C GLU A 93 22.24 0.33 -14.28
N GLY A 94 22.60 1.51 -14.75
CA GLY A 94 22.06 2.11 -15.97
C GLY A 94 20.62 2.60 -15.87
N LYS A 95 20.01 2.58 -14.68
CA LYS A 95 18.69 3.16 -14.43
C LYS A 95 18.83 4.57 -13.88
N ARG A 96 17.80 5.39 -14.10
CA ARG A 96 17.72 6.76 -13.56
C ARG A 96 16.77 6.87 -12.37
N TYR A 97 15.92 5.85 -12.17
CA TYR A 97 14.97 5.79 -11.07
C TYR A 97 15.11 4.46 -10.31
N ALA A 98 15.09 4.53 -8.99
CA ALA A 98 15.09 3.36 -8.11
C ALA A 98 13.87 3.36 -7.20
N LYS A 99 13.38 2.18 -6.83
CA LYS A 99 12.36 2.00 -5.79
C LYS A 99 12.89 0.97 -4.81
N ILE A 100 13.13 1.40 -3.58
CA ILE A 100 13.65 0.53 -2.51
C ILE A 100 12.56 0.38 -1.46
N TYR A 101 12.01 -0.80 -1.40
CA TYR A 101 10.98 -1.19 -0.47
C TYR A 101 11.55 -1.97 0.70
N THR A 102 10.87 -1.90 1.83
CA THR A 102 11.05 -2.78 2.97
C THR A 102 9.67 -3.31 3.41
N SER A 103 9.61 -4.10 4.46
CA SER A 103 8.30 -4.49 5.01
C SER A 103 7.70 -3.44 5.94
N GLY A 104 8.38 -2.30 6.15
CA GLY A 104 7.97 -1.23 7.06
C GLY A 104 8.43 0.15 6.62
N SER A 105 9.62 0.58 7.04
CA SER A 105 10.10 1.93 6.83
C SER A 105 11.60 1.95 6.55
N PHE A 106 11.98 2.34 5.34
CA PHE A 106 13.40 2.49 5.00
C PHE A 106 14.13 3.48 5.90
N ILE A 107 13.42 4.48 6.42
CA ILE A 107 13.95 5.51 7.32
C ILE A 107 13.60 5.27 8.80
N ASP A 108 13.27 4.04 9.19
CA ASP A 108 13.26 3.60 10.59
C ASP A 108 14.66 3.08 10.96
N PRO A 109 15.41 3.78 11.83
CA PRO A 109 16.76 3.35 12.20
C PRO A 109 16.83 1.98 12.86
N THR A 110 15.69 1.47 13.35
CA THR A 110 15.63 0.15 13.95
C THR A 110 15.34 -0.96 12.93
N GLU A 111 14.85 -0.61 11.74
CA GLU A 111 14.64 -1.52 10.62
C GLU A 111 15.81 -1.48 9.63
N VAL A 112 16.26 -0.27 9.27
CA VAL A 112 17.40 0.00 8.38
C VAL A 112 18.36 0.92 9.09
N PRO A 113 19.55 0.45 9.51
CA PRO A 113 20.56 1.27 10.18
C PRO A 113 20.94 2.50 9.38
N LEU A 114 21.12 3.66 10.04
CA LEU A 114 21.36 4.93 9.36
C LEU A 114 22.64 4.91 8.50
N ASP A 115 23.71 4.29 8.99
CA ASP A 115 24.97 4.20 8.24
C ASP A 115 24.81 3.37 6.97
N PHE A 116 24.06 2.27 7.03
CA PHE A 116 23.72 1.46 5.86
C PHE A 116 22.79 2.24 4.89
N ALA A 117 21.81 2.97 5.41
CA ALA A 117 20.94 3.80 4.58
C ALA A 117 21.72 4.88 3.82
N ASP A 118 22.66 5.56 4.49
CA ASP A 118 23.52 6.59 3.87
C ASP A 118 24.45 5.98 2.81
N GLU A 119 25.05 4.82 3.09
CA GLU A 119 25.87 4.03 2.14
C GLU A 119 25.05 3.68 0.87
N VAL A 120 23.84 3.16 1.03
CA VAL A 120 22.93 2.80 -0.07
C VAL A 120 22.52 4.03 -0.90
N MET A 121 22.22 5.15 -0.25
CA MET A 121 21.85 6.38 -0.93
C MET A 121 23.02 6.95 -1.73
N SER A 122 24.23 6.96 -1.15
CA SER A 122 25.44 7.41 -1.84
C SER A 122 25.76 6.53 -3.03
N ASP A 123 25.72 5.20 -2.88
CA ASP A 123 25.99 4.26 -3.99
C ASP A 123 24.97 4.43 -5.13
N MET A 124 23.68 4.61 -4.82
CA MET A 124 22.66 4.90 -5.83
C MET A 124 22.98 6.19 -6.60
N LYS A 125 23.40 7.25 -5.90
CA LYS A 125 23.78 8.52 -6.52
C LYS A 125 24.99 8.35 -7.45
N ASP A 126 25.99 7.61 -6.99
CA ASP A 126 27.25 7.38 -7.70
C ASP A 126 27.06 6.54 -8.98
N ILE A 127 26.09 5.62 -9.01
CA ILE A 127 25.73 4.85 -10.22
C ILE A 127 24.76 5.59 -11.16
N GLY A 128 24.38 6.84 -10.84
CA GLY A 128 23.58 7.70 -11.73
C GLY A 128 22.08 7.67 -11.49
N ILE A 129 21.60 7.13 -10.36
CA ILE A 129 20.19 7.25 -9.98
C ILE A 129 19.88 8.73 -9.69
N GLU A 130 18.91 9.29 -10.37
CA GLU A 130 18.46 10.67 -10.20
C GLU A 130 17.40 10.80 -9.11
N LYS A 131 16.51 9.78 -9.01
CA LYS A 131 15.40 9.76 -8.07
C LYS A 131 15.22 8.39 -7.43
N VAL A 132 14.95 8.37 -6.14
CA VAL A 132 14.63 7.14 -5.40
C VAL A 132 13.33 7.27 -4.64
N LEU A 133 12.45 6.26 -4.78
CA LEU A 133 11.29 6.10 -3.93
C LEU A 133 11.63 5.14 -2.79
N ILE A 134 11.28 5.56 -1.58
CA ILE A 134 11.32 4.74 -0.36
C ILE A 134 9.97 4.78 0.34
N GLU A 135 9.67 3.74 1.12
CA GLU A 135 8.44 3.70 1.93
C GLU A 135 8.72 4.02 3.39
N SER A 136 7.76 4.66 4.03
CA SER A 136 7.82 4.92 5.46
C SER A 136 6.45 4.98 6.14
N LEU A 137 6.45 4.54 7.39
CA LEU A 137 5.41 4.94 8.32
C LEU A 137 5.58 6.42 8.69
N PRO A 138 4.49 7.16 8.94
CA PRO A 138 4.54 8.59 9.28
C PRO A 138 5.45 8.92 10.46
N GLU A 139 5.53 8.03 11.45
CA GLU A 139 6.33 8.21 12.68
C GLU A 139 7.82 8.41 12.41
N PHE A 140 8.32 7.85 11.32
CA PHE A 140 9.74 7.90 10.97
C PHE A 140 10.08 9.00 9.98
N VAL A 141 9.09 9.69 9.42
CA VAL A 141 9.30 10.84 8.52
C VAL A 141 9.77 12.06 9.34
N ASN A 142 11.02 11.99 9.72
CA ASN A 142 11.73 13.04 10.45
C ASN A 142 13.00 13.40 9.64
N PRO A 143 13.30 14.69 9.38
CA PRO A 143 14.48 15.10 8.62
C PRO A 143 15.79 14.45 9.09
N LYS A 144 15.93 14.16 10.37
CA LYS A 144 17.10 13.47 10.91
C LYS A 144 17.31 12.05 10.37
N ASN A 145 16.24 11.42 9.89
CA ASN A 145 16.27 10.05 9.39
C ASN A 145 16.49 9.97 7.86
N PHE A 146 16.41 11.09 7.14
CA PHE A 146 16.58 11.13 5.67
C PHE A 146 17.39 12.33 5.17
N ASN A 147 18.22 12.95 6.03
CA ASN A 147 19.17 13.98 5.64
C ASN A 147 20.49 13.33 5.20
N TYR A 148 20.47 12.71 4.03
CA TYR A 148 21.65 12.04 3.47
C TYR A 148 22.63 13.05 2.85
N THR A 149 23.92 12.78 2.98
CA THR A 149 24.99 13.67 2.49
C THR A 149 25.09 13.65 0.96
N ASN A 150 24.93 12.47 0.35
CA ASN A 150 24.98 12.25 -1.09
C ASN A 150 23.86 11.29 -1.48
N ALA A 151 22.78 11.82 -2.04
CA ALA A 151 21.60 11.01 -2.36
C ALA A 151 20.92 11.46 -3.66
N PRO A 152 20.19 10.55 -4.35
CA PRO A 152 19.22 10.93 -5.34
C PRO A 152 18.11 11.80 -4.74
N LYS A 153 17.31 12.45 -5.59
CA LYS A 153 16.09 13.12 -5.13
C LYS A 153 15.15 12.09 -4.47
N LEU A 154 14.72 12.37 -3.25
CA LEU A 154 13.84 11.46 -2.51
C LEU A 154 12.39 11.62 -2.92
N GLU A 155 11.69 10.50 -3.06
CA GLU A 155 10.24 10.39 -3.02
C GLU A 155 9.88 9.47 -1.85
N ILE A 156 9.18 10.00 -0.84
CA ILE A 156 8.77 9.23 0.35
C ILE A 156 7.31 8.82 0.17
N ALA A 157 7.07 7.51 0.04
CA ALA A 157 5.74 6.96 -0.01
C ALA A 157 5.23 6.68 1.41
N ILE A 158 4.10 7.27 1.76
CA ILE A 158 3.51 7.20 3.10
C ILE A 158 2.15 6.50 3.02
N GLY A 159 1.98 5.43 3.79
CA GLY A 159 0.69 4.78 3.92
C GLY A 159 -0.29 5.65 4.71
N LEU A 160 -1.14 6.42 4.03
CA LEU A 160 -2.30 7.08 4.62
C LEU A 160 -3.40 6.06 4.90
N GLU A 161 -3.65 5.18 3.95
CA GLU A 161 -4.68 4.16 3.86
C GLU A 161 -6.09 4.73 3.73
N SER A 162 -6.49 5.65 4.61
CA SER A 162 -7.74 6.39 4.60
C SER A 162 -7.60 7.69 5.40
N SER A 163 -8.30 8.75 5.03
CA SER A 163 -8.42 9.98 5.85
C SER A 163 -9.42 9.82 7.00
N SER A 164 -10.27 8.78 6.94
CA SER A 164 -11.27 8.49 7.97
C SER A 164 -10.65 7.80 9.18
N PRO A 165 -10.70 8.41 10.39
CA PRO A 165 -10.20 7.77 11.60
C PRO A 165 -10.96 6.48 11.94
N ILE A 166 -12.24 6.41 11.57
CA ILE A 166 -13.06 5.20 11.79
C ILE A 166 -12.58 4.05 10.91
N VAL A 167 -12.31 4.30 9.64
CA VAL A 167 -11.77 3.28 8.72
C VAL A 167 -10.38 2.83 9.19
N LEU A 168 -9.52 3.77 9.59
CA LEU A 168 -8.20 3.44 10.12
C LEU A 168 -8.29 2.56 11.38
N ASP A 169 -9.17 2.88 12.33
CA ASP A 169 -9.27 2.16 13.59
C ASP A 169 -10.04 0.83 13.46
N LYS A 170 -11.12 0.79 12.64
CA LYS A 170 -12.06 -0.35 12.61
C LYS A 170 -11.87 -1.28 11.43
N CYS A 171 -11.24 -0.80 10.35
CA CYS A 171 -11.03 -1.61 9.16
C CYS A 171 -9.55 -1.96 8.96
N VAL A 172 -8.65 -0.99 9.17
CA VAL A 172 -7.21 -1.15 8.89
C VAL A 172 -6.42 -1.57 10.11
N ASN A 173 -6.80 -1.14 11.32
CA ASN A 173 -6.02 -1.25 12.55
C ASN A 173 -4.73 -0.41 12.49
N LYS A 174 -4.84 0.87 12.12
CA LYS A 174 -3.71 1.79 12.01
C LYS A 174 -3.97 3.06 12.82
N ARG A 175 -3.03 3.42 13.70
CA ARG A 175 -3.18 4.56 14.62
C ARG A 175 -2.75 5.90 14.04
N LEU A 176 -2.77 6.04 12.72
CA LEU A 176 -2.51 7.33 12.09
C LEU A 176 -3.67 8.31 12.35
N ARG A 177 -3.33 9.58 12.57
CA ARG A 177 -4.28 10.67 12.70
C ARG A 177 -4.01 11.73 11.65
N TRP A 178 -5.07 12.28 11.08
CA TRP A 178 -5.00 13.24 9.98
C TRP A 178 -4.02 14.41 10.24
N PRO A 179 -4.08 15.15 11.39
CA PRO A 179 -3.13 16.23 11.62
C PRO A 179 -1.67 15.79 11.63
N HIS A 180 -1.40 14.55 12.06
CA HIS A 180 -0.05 14.00 12.03
C HIS A 180 0.40 13.73 10.58
N PHE A 181 -0.46 13.13 9.74
CA PHE A 181 -0.18 12.92 8.32
C PHE A 181 0.17 14.24 7.62
N VAL A 182 -0.66 15.27 7.77
CA VAL A 182 -0.42 16.60 7.19
C VAL A 182 0.92 17.18 7.64
N LYS A 183 1.22 17.09 8.94
CA LYS A 183 2.50 17.56 9.50
C LYS A 183 3.71 16.86 8.89
N VAL A 184 3.66 15.54 8.74
CA VAL A 184 4.81 14.79 8.20
C VAL A 184 4.98 15.01 6.70
N CYS A 185 3.89 15.13 5.93
CA CYS A 185 3.95 15.50 4.52
C CYS A 185 4.61 16.88 4.33
N LYS A 186 4.18 17.87 5.13
CA LYS A 186 4.80 19.19 5.13
C LYS A 186 6.29 19.10 5.47
N SER A 187 6.65 18.36 6.52
CA SER A 187 8.05 18.21 6.94
C SER A 187 8.91 17.58 5.85
N ALA A 188 8.43 16.54 5.16
CA ALA A 188 9.14 15.92 4.05
C ALA A 188 9.38 16.91 2.90
N ARG A 189 8.34 17.63 2.48
CA ARG A 189 8.41 18.61 1.37
C ARG A 189 9.29 19.82 1.71
N ASP A 190 9.21 20.35 2.94
CA ASP A 190 10.08 21.43 3.41
C ASP A 190 11.57 21.06 3.40
N ASN A 191 11.89 19.75 3.42
CA ASN A 191 13.23 19.21 3.34
C ASN A 191 13.56 18.61 1.95
N GLY A 192 12.82 19.00 0.90
CA GLY A 192 13.14 18.69 -0.49
C GLY A 192 12.69 17.33 -1.00
N ALA A 193 12.02 16.50 -0.18
CA ALA A 193 11.47 15.24 -0.63
C ALA A 193 10.10 15.44 -1.31
N GLU A 194 9.81 14.65 -2.34
CA GLU A 194 8.44 14.48 -2.85
C GLU A 194 7.69 13.49 -1.95
N VAL A 195 6.38 13.68 -1.84
CA VAL A 195 5.51 12.81 -1.03
C VAL A 195 4.51 12.09 -1.93
N LYS A 196 4.44 10.77 -1.77
CA LYS A 196 3.42 9.90 -2.37
C LYS A 196 2.53 9.34 -1.27
N ALA A 197 1.22 9.51 -1.39
CA ALA A 197 0.28 8.87 -0.47
C ALA A 197 -0.21 7.53 -1.04
N TYR A 198 -0.25 6.51 -0.19
CA TYR A 198 -0.98 5.27 -0.46
C TYR A 198 -2.37 5.34 0.19
N ILE A 199 -3.40 5.07 -0.60
CA ILE A 199 -4.79 5.01 -0.15
C ILE A 199 -5.33 3.63 -0.50
N LEU A 200 -5.92 2.94 0.48
CA LEU A 200 -6.51 1.63 0.26
C LEU A 200 -7.88 1.76 -0.42
N LEU A 201 -8.17 0.83 -1.32
CA LEU A 201 -9.52 0.62 -1.80
C LEU A 201 -10.05 -0.70 -1.23
N LYS A 202 -11.17 -0.61 -0.53
CA LYS A 202 -11.89 -1.73 0.08
C LYS A 202 -11.11 -2.47 1.16
N PRO A 203 -10.65 -1.79 2.23
CA PRO A 203 -10.21 -2.50 3.43
C PRO A 203 -11.36 -3.40 3.96
N PRO A 204 -11.05 -4.37 4.84
CA PRO A 204 -12.09 -5.26 5.38
C PRO A 204 -13.23 -4.47 6.00
N TYR A 205 -14.43 -5.07 6.00
CA TYR A 205 -15.68 -4.53 6.55
C TYR A 205 -16.33 -3.39 5.75
N LEU A 206 -15.71 -2.84 4.71
CA LEU A 206 -16.36 -1.90 3.79
C LEU A 206 -17.03 -2.65 2.61
N GLY A 207 -18.25 -2.25 2.29
CA GLY A 207 -18.91 -2.61 1.04
C GLY A 207 -18.28 -1.86 -0.15
N GLU A 208 -18.61 -2.28 -1.38
CA GLU A 208 -18.00 -1.71 -2.60
C GLU A 208 -18.22 -0.20 -2.70
N LYS A 209 -19.46 0.26 -2.46
CA LYS A 209 -19.80 1.70 -2.53
C LYS A 209 -19.04 2.51 -1.48
N ASP A 210 -19.04 2.03 -0.24
CA ASP A 210 -18.41 2.75 0.87
C ASP A 210 -16.90 2.83 0.71
N ALA A 211 -16.31 1.76 0.15
CA ALA A 211 -14.90 1.73 -0.17
C ALA A 211 -14.51 2.74 -1.26
N ILE A 212 -15.37 2.91 -2.27
CA ILE A 212 -15.17 3.92 -3.32
C ILE A 212 -15.27 5.33 -2.70
N GLU A 213 -16.32 5.60 -1.91
CA GLU A 213 -16.50 6.90 -1.27
C GLU A 213 -15.34 7.25 -0.33
N ASP A 214 -14.90 6.30 0.50
CA ASP A 214 -13.75 6.48 1.40
C ASP A 214 -12.46 6.79 0.64
N ALA A 215 -12.17 6.02 -0.43
CA ALA A 215 -10.97 6.21 -1.23
C ALA A 215 -10.97 7.57 -1.96
N VAL A 216 -12.10 7.97 -2.55
CA VAL A 216 -12.25 9.27 -3.21
C VAL A 216 -12.11 10.41 -2.21
N GLN A 217 -12.79 10.33 -1.05
CA GLN A 217 -12.67 11.38 -0.03
C GLN A 217 -11.24 11.48 0.48
N SER A 218 -10.59 10.34 0.73
CA SER A 218 -9.19 10.31 1.17
C SER A 218 -8.24 10.91 0.14
N ALA A 219 -8.50 10.70 -1.16
CA ALA A 219 -7.71 11.32 -2.23
C ALA A 219 -7.92 12.84 -2.29
N ILE A 220 -9.16 13.31 -2.15
CA ILE A 220 -9.48 14.75 -2.09
C ILE A 220 -8.77 15.42 -0.91
N ASP A 221 -8.86 14.81 0.27
CA ASP A 221 -8.23 15.32 1.49
C ASP A 221 -6.70 15.35 1.37
N ALA A 222 -6.09 14.31 0.78
CA ALA A 222 -4.63 14.18 0.66
C ALA A 222 -4.03 15.11 -0.42
N ALA A 223 -4.74 15.38 -1.51
CA ALA A 223 -4.22 16.09 -2.68
C ALA A 223 -3.50 17.42 -2.38
N PRO A 224 -3.93 18.29 -1.44
CA PRO A 224 -3.20 19.52 -1.11
C PRO A 224 -1.84 19.29 -0.44
N HIS A 225 -1.59 18.10 0.09
CA HIS A 225 -0.47 17.80 0.97
C HIS A 225 0.60 16.92 0.35
N VAL A 226 0.33 16.30 -0.81
CA VAL A 226 1.20 15.33 -1.45
C VAL A 226 1.46 15.66 -2.91
N ASP A 227 2.41 14.99 -3.55
CA ASP A 227 2.77 15.19 -4.94
C ASP A 227 2.16 14.11 -5.86
N LYS A 228 1.83 12.93 -5.29
CA LYS A 228 1.20 11.81 -6.00
C LYS A 228 0.32 11.00 -5.06
N ILE A 229 -0.69 10.35 -5.62
CA ILE A 229 -1.58 9.42 -4.91
C ILE A 229 -1.64 8.09 -5.65
N SER A 230 -1.40 7.00 -4.93
CA SER A 230 -1.61 5.63 -5.42
C SER A 230 -2.80 5.01 -4.72
N ILE A 231 -3.81 4.63 -5.50
CA ILE A 231 -4.95 3.86 -5.01
C ILE A 231 -4.57 2.39 -5.02
N ASN A 232 -4.51 1.78 -3.86
CA ASN A 232 -4.07 0.41 -3.64
C ASN A 232 -5.26 -0.49 -3.29
N PRO A 233 -5.86 -1.19 -4.27
CA PRO A 233 -6.93 -2.13 -3.97
C PRO A 233 -6.41 -3.25 -3.09
N VAL A 234 -7.12 -3.52 -1.98
CA VAL A 234 -6.72 -4.57 -1.04
C VAL A 234 -6.74 -5.92 -1.73
N ASN A 235 -5.63 -6.64 -1.62
CA ASN A 235 -5.49 -8.01 -2.08
C ASN A 235 -5.44 -8.99 -0.89
N VAL A 236 -5.75 -10.24 -1.13
CA VAL A 236 -5.74 -11.30 -0.12
C VAL A 236 -4.31 -11.78 0.11
N GLN A 237 -3.66 -11.25 1.12
CA GLN A 237 -2.33 -11.69 1.55
C GLN A 237 -2.46 -12.79 2.63
N LYS A 238 -1.49 -13.71 2.65
CA LYS A 238 -1.48 -14.83 3.61
C LYS A 238 -1.38 -14.34 5.06
N ASN A 239 -2.00 -15.09 5.96
CA ASN A 239 -1.93 -14.87 7.39
C ASN A 239 -2.48 -13.50 7.84
N THR A 240 -3.52 -13.02 7.16
CA THR A 240 -4.19 -11.74 7.44
C THR A 240 -5.65 -11.94 7.81
N VAL A 241 -6.25 -10.94 8.44
CA VAL A 241 -7.71 -10.91 8.69
C VAL A 241 -8.47 -10.98 7.37
N VAL A 242 -7.99 -10.28 6.34
CA VAL A 242 -8.60 -10.30 4.99
C VAL A 242 -8.62 -11.73 4.43
N GLU A 243 -7.54 -12.51 4.58
CA GLU A 243 -7.53 -13.91 4.12
C GLU A 243 -8.56 -14.76 4.88
N LYS A 244 -8.66 -14.61 6.20
CA LYS A 244 -9.66 -15.35 7.00
C LYS A 244 -11.09 -15.02 6.57
N LEU A 245 -11.41 -13.73 6.35
CA LEU A 245 -12.71 -13.30 5.86
C LEU A 245 -13.00 -13.80 4.44
N TRP A 246 -11.99 -13.74 3.56
CA TRP A 246 -12.10 -14.24 2.19
C TRP A 246 -12.36 -15.74 2.14
N MET A 247 -11.66 -16.54 2.93
CA MET A 247 -11.87 -18.00 3.02
C MET A 247 -13.26 -18.37 3.53
N ARG A 248 -13.91 -17.49 4.31
CA ARG A 248 -15.28 -17.66 4.81
C ARG A 248 -16.35 -17.06 3.90
N ASN A 249 -15.97 -16.50 2.73
CA ASN A 249 -16.84 -15.74 1.84
C ASN A 249 -17.52 -14.53 2.51
N GLU A 250 -16.90 -13.96 3.54
CA GLU A 250 -17.36 -12.77 4.27
C GLU A 250 -16.79 -11.47 3.68
N TRP A 251 -15.77 -11.58 2.86
CA TRP A 251 -15.15 -10.48 2.12
C TRP A 251 -14.69 -10.95 0.73
N THR A 252 -14.75 -10.04 -0.24
CA THR A 252 -14.28 -10.27 -1.62
C THR A 252 -13.32 -9.17 -2.03
N ALA A 253 -12.31 -9.48 -2.85
CA ALA A 253 -11.44 -8.48 -3.42
C ALA A 253 -12.24 -7.42 -4.20
N PRO A 254 -11.77 -6.16 -4.25
CA PRO A 254 -12.47 -5.09 -4.97
C PRO A 254 -12.60 -5.40 -6.46
N TRP A 255 -13.60 -4.81 -7.08
CA TRP A 255 -13.71 -4.85 -8.53
C TRP A 255 -12.71 -3.88 -9.17
N LEU A 256 -12.14 -4.24 -10.33
CA LEU A 256 -11.34 -3.30 -11.13
C LEU A 256 -12.17 -2.10 -11.59
N TRP A 257 -13.51 -2.26 -11.75
CA TRP A 257 -14.41 -1.14 -12.02
C TRP A 257 -14.42 -0.11 -10.89
N SER A 258 -14.27 -0.54 -9.65
CA SER A 258 -14.16 0.38 -8.51
C SER A 258 -12.83 1.14 -8.52
N VAL A 259 -11.75 0.50 -8.94
CA VAL A 259 -10.45 1.19 -9.15
C VAL A 259 -10.61 2.27 -10.22
N VAL A 260 -11.21 1.92 -11.36
CA VAL A 260 -11.47 2.87 -12.45
C VAL A 260 -12.35 4.03 -11.98
N GLU A 261 -13.45 3.74 -11.25
CA GLU A 261 -14.34 4.79 -10.75
C GLU A 261 -13.64 5.76 -9.81
N VAL A 262 -12.81 5.27 -8.88
CA VAL A 262 -12.06 6.14 -7.97
C VAL A 262 -11.12 7.06 -8.75
N ILE A 263 -10.33 6.51 -9.70
CA ILE A 263 -9.41 7.31 -10.50
C ILE A 263 -10.14 8.36 -11.33
N GLU A 264 -11.22 7.99 -12.03
CA GLU A 264 -12.03 8.92 -12.84
C GLU A 264 -12.66 10.04 -12.00
N ARG A 265 -13.11 9.74 -10.77
CA ARG A 265 -13.64 10.75 -9.86
C ARG A 265 -12.57 11.68 -9.29
N CYS A 266 -11.32 11.26 -9.31
CA CYS A 266 -10.17 12.03 -8.82
C CYS A 266 -9.35 12.70 -9.94
N LYS A 267 -9.78 12.62 -11.20
CA LYS A 267 -9.00 13.08 -12.37
C LYS A 267 -8.71 14.60 -12.39
N ASP A 268 -9.59 15.40 -11.76
CA ASP A 268 -9.46 16.85 -11.72
C ASP A 268 -8.68 17.36 -10.48
N LEU A 269 -8.14 16.45 -9.66
CA LEU A 269 -7.28 16.83 -8.54
C LEU A 269 -5.93 17.38 -9.04
N PRO A 270 -5.30 18.31 -8.29
CA PRO A 270 -4.05 18.94 -8.71
C PRO A 270 -2.83 18.01 -8.62
N VAL A 271 -3.03 16.74 -8.34
CA VAL A 271 -2.00 15.70 -8.21
C VAL A 271 -2.37 14.48 -9.05
N ARG A 272 -1.38 13.71 -9.46
CA ARG A 272 -1.63 12.46 -10.18
C ARG A 272 -2.20 11.40 -9.24
N VAL A 273 -3.38 10.89 -9.61
CA VAL A 273 -4.03 9.75 -8.95
C VAL A 273 -4.00 8.56 -9.90
N TYR A 274 -3.42 7.45 -9.47
CA TYR A 274 -3.28 6.25 -10.29
C TYR A 274 -3.35 4.97 -9.43
N SER A 275 -3.36 3.82 -10.06
CA SER A 275 -3.32 2.52 -9.38
C SER A 275 -2.44 1.54 -10.15
N ASP A 276 -1.75 0.69 -9.41
CA ASP A 276 -1.04 -0.49 -9.91
C ASP A 276 -1.46 -1.69 -9.04
N PRO A 277 -2.56 -2.37 -9.41
CA PRO A 277 -3.19 -3.38 -8.55
C PRO A 277 -2.32 -4.62 -8.38
N THR A 278 -1.73 -4.80 -7.20
CA THR A 278 -0.98 -6.01 -6.86
C THR A 278 -1.89 -7.24 -6.94
N GLY A 279 -1.47 -8.25 -7.72
CA GLY A 279 -2.24 -9.47 -7.93
C GLY A 279 -3.54 -9.26 -8.72
N GLY A 280 -3.68 -8.12 -9.42
CA GLY A 280 -4.84 -7.79 -10.24
C GLY A 280 -5.18 -8.88 -11.25
N GLY A 281 -6.47 -9.05 -11.55
CA GLY A 281 -6.98 -10.08 -12.46
C GLY A 281 -7.11 -11.47 -11.83
N THR A 282 -6.61 -11.68 -10.62
CA THR A 282 -6.74 -12.95 -9.88
C THR A 282 -7.85 -12.89 -8.83
N LYS A 283 -8.31 -14.05 -8.36
CA LYS A 283 -9.32 -14.14 -7.28
C LYS A 283 -8.85 -13.51 -5.96
N ARG A 284 -7.54 -13.37 -5.76
CA ARG A 284 -6.95 -12.78 -4.55
C ARG A 284 -6.71 -11.27 -4.67
N GLY A 285 -6.74 -10.70 -5.87
CA GLY A 285 -6.56 -9.27 -6.14
C GLY A 285 -7.80 -8.65 -6.77
N ALA A 286 -7.72 -7.36 -7.05
CA ALA A 286 -8.81 -6.67 -7.75
C ALA A 286 -9.07 -7.33 -9.11
N HIS A 287 -10.33 -7.68 -9.39
CA HIS A 287 -10.70 -8.35 -10.62
C HIS A 287 -12.14 -8.05 -11.03
N ASN A 288 -12.44 -8.31 -12.28
CA ASN A 288 -13.76 -8.28 -12.87
C ASN A 288 -14.11 -9.68 -13.44
N CYS A 289 -14.55 -9.78 -14.68
CA CYS A 289 -14.67 -11.05 -15.40
C CYS A 289 -13.41 -11.32 -16.24
N HIS A 290 -13.22 -12.57 -16.64
CA HIS A 290 -12.08 -13.00 -17.46
C HIS A 290 -11.97 -12.28 -18.81
N LEU A 291 -13.09 -11.74 -19.35
CA LEU A 291 -13.11 -11.05 -20.64
C LEU A 291 -12.47 -9.66 -20.60
N CYS A 292 -12.52 -8.96 -19.45
CA CYS A 292 -12.08 -7.57 -19.37
C CYS A 292 -10.90 -7.32 -18.42
N ASN A 293 -10.51 -8.29 -17.58
CA ASN A 293 -9.44 -8.10 -16.61
C ASN A 293 -8.15 -7.56 -17.24
N ASN A 294 -7.62 -8.26 -18.24
CA ASN A 294 -6.34 -7.89 -18.85
C ASN A 294 -6.40 -6.52 -19.51
N LYS A 295 -7.48 -6.25 -20.25
CA LYS A 295 -7.66 -4.95 -20.91
C LYS A 295 -7.66 -3.80 -19.90
N ILE A 296 -8.36 -3.96 -18.77
CA ILE A 296 -8.43 -2.91 -17.74
C ILE A 296 -7.08 -2.75 -17.03
N LEU A 297 -6.40 -3.84 -16.73
CA LEU A 297 -5.06 -3.79 -16.12
C LEU A 297 -4.04 -3.13 -17.04
N ASP A 298 -4.07 -3.42 -18.33
CA ASP A 298 -3.20 -2.77 -19.34
C ASP A 298 -3.48 -1.26 -19.42
N GLU A 299 -4.76 -0.85 -19.39
CA GLU A 299 -5.11 0.57 -19.39
C GLU A 299 -4.75 1.27 -18.06
N LEU A 300 -4.88 0.61 -16.91
CA LEU A 300 -4.38 1.13 -15.63
C LEU A 300 -2.85 1.31 -15.64
N LYS A 301 -2.12 0.33 -16.21
CA LYS A 301 -0.66 0.44 -16.38
C LYS A 301 -0.30 1.64 -17.28
N LYS A 302 -0.97 1.80 -18.42
CA LYS A 302 -0.77 2.97 -19.30
C LYS A 302 -1.12 4.27 -18.59
N HIS A 303 -2.24 4.30 -17.86
CA HIS A 303 -2.68 5.47 -17.09
C HIS A 303 -1.64 5.86 -16.04
N ARG A 304 -1.04 4.88 -15.34
CA ARG A 304 0.09 5.11 -14.42
C ARG A 304 1.28 5.77 -15.13
N LEU A 305 1.46 5.51 -16.41
CA LEU A 305 2.50 6.10 -17.23
C LEU A 305 2.05 7.37 -18.01
N GLY A 306 0.89 7.93 -17.68
CA GLY A 306 0.37 9.16 -18.32
C GLY A 306 -0.19 8.95 -19.72
N GLN A 307 -0.43 7.72 -20.17
CA GLN A 307 -0.80 7.38 -21.54
C GLN A 307 -2.19 6.75 -21.69
N GLY A 308 -2.80 6.24 -20.63
CA GLY A 308 -4.05 5.48 -20.69
C GLY A 308 -5.30 6.35 -20.70
N ASN A 309 -6.38 5.79 -21.22
CA ASN A 309 -7.72 6.38 -21.16
C ASN A 309 -8.70 5.39 -20.53
N LEU A 310 -9.16 5.71 -19.31
CA LEU A 310 -10.05 4.85 -18.53
C LEU A 310 -11.53 5.08 -18.86
N SER A 311 -11.91 6.27 -19.36
CA SER A 311 -13.31 6.65 -19.57
C SER A 311 -14.02 5.84 -20.66
N GLY A 312 -13.29 5.27 -21.62
CA GLY A 312 -13.82 4.45 -22.71
C GLY A 312 -14.00 2.95 -22.39
N LEU A 313 -13.67 2.53 -21.17
CA LEU A 313 -13.74 1.12 -20.79
C LEU A 313 -15.16 0.64 -20.56
N SER A 314 -15.50 -0.51 -21.15
CA SER A 314 -16.80 -1.14 -21.02
C SER A 314 -16.71 -2.66 -21.05
N CYS A 315 -17.66 -3.30 -20.39
CA CYS A 315 -17.89 -4.74 -20.43
C CYS A 315 -19.27 -5.03 -19.81
N GLU A 316 -19.95 -6.08 -20.25
CA GLU A 316 -21.26 -6.49 -19.70
C GLU A 316 -21.22 -6.73 -18.18
N CYS A 317 -20.09 -7.19 -17.65
CA CYS A 317 -19.95 -7.39 -16.20
C CYS A 317 -20.03 -6.08 -15.38
N LYS A 318 -19.98 -4.91 -16.02
CA LYS A 318 -20.14 -3.63 -15.34
C LYS A 318 -21.52 -3.49 -14.72
N GLN A 319 -22.56 -4.05 -15.36
CA GLN A 319 -23.91 -4.08 -14.80
C GLN A 319 -23.98 -4.89 -13.50
N ARG A 320 -23.24 -6.01 -13.42
CA ARG A 320 -23.15 -6.81 -12.18
C ARG A 320 -22.44 -6.05 -11.07
N TRP A 321 -21.36 -5.36 -11.40
CA TRP A 321 -20.65 -4.49 -10.45
C TRP A 321 -21.56 -3.36 -9.95
N GLU A 322 -22.32 -2.68 -10.82
CA GLU A 322 -23.30 -1.66 -10.43
C GLU A 322 -24.35 -2.23 -9.45
N ALA A 323 -24.86 -3.43 -9.71
CA ALA A 323 -25.79 -4.09 -8.81
C ALA A 323 -25.17 -4.38 -7.45
N VAL A 324 -23.93 -4.90 -7.39
CA VAL A 324 -23.20 -5.17 -6.14
C VAL A 324 -22.95 -3.87 -5.37
N LYS A 325 -22.50 -2.82 -6.06
CA LYS A 325 -22.27 -1.49 -5.48
C LYS A 325 -23.56 -0.95 -4.82
N ASN A 326 -24.68 -1.08 -5.48
CA ASN A 326 -25.97 -0.57 -4.96
C ASN A 326 -26.54 -1.43 -3.84
N GLN A 327 -26.36 -2.76 -3.86
CA GLN A 327 -26.82 -3.65 -2.78
C GLN A 327 -26.11 -3.40 -1.45
N SER A 328 -24.85 -3.03 -1.46
CA SER A 328 -24.12 -2.71 -0.24
C SER A 328 -24.70 -1.50 0.49
N SER A 329 -25.34 -0.57 -0.24
CA SER A 329 -26.01 0.59 0.35
C SER A 329 -27.40 0.26 0.95
N LEU A 330 -28.08 -0.77 0.47
CA LEU A 330 -29.39 -1.18 0.98
C LEU A 330 -29.33 -1.96 2.30
N ARG A 331 -28.16 -2.49 2.66
CA ARG A 331 -27.94 -3.21 3.94
C ARG A 331 -27.66 -2.29 5.13
N ARG A 332 -27.56 -1.00 4.94
CA ARG A 332 -27.40 -0.03 6.03
C ARG A 332 -28.74 0.22 6.70
N ASN A 333 -28.86 -0.14 7.97
CA ASN A 333 -29.88 0.45 8.83
C ASN A 333 -29.47 1.90 9.11
N ALA A 334 -30.39 2.83 8.96
CA ALA A 334 -30.20 4.27 9.08
C ALA A 334 -29.66 4.77 10.45
N SER A 335 -29.43 3.86 11.40
CA SER A 335 -28.95 4.18 12.75
C SER A 335 -27.45 3.98 12.98
N GLU A 336 -26.71 3.38 12.02
CA GLU A 336 -25.26 3.20 12.17
C GLU A 336 -24.52 3.78 10.96
N PRO A 337 -23.62 4.74 11.15
CA PRO A 337 -22.92 5.41 10.04
C PRO A 337 -21.99 4.49 9.22
N TYR A 338 -21.66 3.33 9.73
CA TYR A 338 -20.92 2.27 9.03
C TYR A 338 -21.50 0.95 9.50
N GLY A 339 -22.30 0.30 8.68
CA GLY A 339 -23.09 -0.91 9.02
C GLY A 339 -22.28 -2.11 9.55
N PHE A 340 -21.66 -1.94 10.70
CA PHE A 340 -21.09 -3.03 11.48
C PHE A 340 -22.23 -3.82 12.11
N ARG A 341 -22.82 -4.72 11.34
CA ARG A 341 -23.59 -5.80 11.94
C ARG A 341 -22.61 -6.79 12.56
N ASN A 342 -22.86 -7.08 13.81
CA ASN A 342 -22.34 -8.22 14.57
C ASN A 342 -22.38 -9.50 13.73
N GLY A 343 -21.40 -9.74 12.86
CA GLY A 343 -21.29 -10.93 12.02
C GLY A 343 -20.48 -12.06 12.68
N PHE A 344 -20.13 -11.91 13.96
CA PHE A 344 -19.38 -12.92 14.70
C PHE A 344 -20.23 -13.70 15.73
N ASN A 345 -21.52 -13.82 15.49
CA ASN A 345 -22.34 -14.74 16.26
C ASN A 345 -23.09 -15.66 15.33
N ASN A 346 -22.50 -16.80 15.00
CA ASN A 346 -23.21 -18.07 15.00
C ASN A 346 -22.19 -19.21 15.04
N GLY A 347 -21.96 -19.68 16.26
CA GLY A 347 -21.41 -21.00 16.48
C GLY A 347 -22.28 -22.02 15.73
N ARG A 348 -21.71 -22.64 14.72
CA ARG A 348 -22.05 -24.00 14.33
C ARG A 348 -20.77 -24.82 14.45
N ARG A 349 -20.76 -25.59 15.53
CA ARG A 349 -19.94 -26.80 15.63
C ARG A 349 -20.29 -27.69 14.44
N PHE A 350 -19.31 -27.99 13.65
CA PHE A 350 -19.08 -29.33 13.10
C PHE A 350 -17.58 -29.47 12.85
#